data_30ecee741e35dec43ec9762099223ceb
#
_entry.id   30ecee741e35dec43ec9762099223ceb
#
_cell.length_a   1.000
_cell.length_b   1.000
_cell.length_c   1.000
_cell.angle_alpha   90.00
_cell.angle_beta   90.00
_cell.angle_gamma   90.00
#
_symmetry.space_group_name_H-M   'P 1'
#
loop_
_entity.id
_entity.type
_entity.pdbx_description
1 polymer ?
#
loop_
_entity_poly.entity_id
_entity_poly.type
_entity_poly.pdbx_seq_one_letter_code
_entity_poly.pdbx_strand_id
1 'polypeptide(L)'
;MTMFRMPIFTWNTLITSLLVLMAFPRPGLGPVRSGHRPGARRPDLQPRLRRSLLWQHLFWFFGHPEVYVIALPFFGIISEVIPVFSRKPIFGYKGLVFATITIAALSMTVWAHHMFTTGGVMLPFFSLMTMLIAVPTGVKFFNWIGTMWRGQITFDAGMLFALGFLVTFLFGGLTGVILSSPAMDFQVHDTYFVVAHFHYVVFGTVVFAMYSGFHFWWPKWTGRMLDERLGKISFWILFIGFHTTFLVQHWLGAQGMPRRYAEYMVEDGFTLYNQLSTVGAFLIALSTLPFLWNVYTHPAAGRGRCSSTTRGASATPSSGPPRAPLPRHNFTVLPRIRSERPAFDLHHPEVAVMDHSEPNRDLFDSLYAGPECVAGTISSIASTADATPNPPERGKEIP
;
A
#
# COMPACT_ATOMS: atom_id res chain seq x y z
N MET A 1 13.92 1.75 -22.28
CA MET A 1 13.03 1.00 -21.37
C MET A 1 11.61 1.19 -21.85
N THR A 2 10.80 0.13 -21.96
CA THR A 2 9.38 0.25 -22.31
C THR A 2 8.56 0.44 -21.04
N MET A 3 7.38 1.06 -21.15
CA MET A 3 6.49 1.33 -20.00
C MET A 3 6.18 0.05 -19.20
N PHE A 4 5.93 -1.07 -19.87
CA PHE A 4 5.64 -2.36 -19.22
C PHE A 4 6.88 -3.09 -18.61
N ARG A 5 8.01 -2.39 -18.51
CA ARG A 5 9.17 -2.82 -17.71
C ARG A 5 9.33 -1.98 -16.42
N MET A 6 8.38 -1.07 -16.14
CA MET A 6 8.40 -0.32 -14.89
C MET A 6 7.88 -1.17 -13.73
N PRO A 7 8.47 -1.03 -12.52
CA PRO A 7 7.95 -1.63 -11.31
C PRO A 7 6.50 -1.21 -11.01
N ILE A 8 5.74 -2.09 -10.36
CA ILE A 8 4.35 -1.78 -9.94
C ILE A 8 4.30 -0.55 -9.04
N PHE A 9 5.25 -0.39 -8.11
CA PHE A 9 5.34 0.79 -7.27
C PHE A 9 5.49 2.08 -8.09
N THR A 10 6.35 2.05 -9.11
CA THR A 10 6.54 3.19 -10.03
C THR A 10 5.26 3.51 -10.82
N TRP A 11 4.53 2.48 -11.27
CA TRP A 11 3.22 2.67 -11.90
C TRP A 11 2.22 3.35 -10.96
N ASN A 12 2.13 2.87 -9.70
CA ASN A 12 1.23 3.48 -8.73
C ASN A 12 1.59 4.96 -8.48
N THR A 13 2.88 5.28 -8.36
CA THR A 13 3.36 6.66 -8.17
C THR A 13 3.06 7.54 -9.39
N LEU A 14 3.30 7.03 -10.60
CA LEU A 14 2.99 7.76 -11.85
C LEU A 14 1.49 8.08 -11.95
N ILE A 15 0.65 7.07 -11.75
CA ILE A 15 -0.81 7.24 -11.84
C ILE A 15 -1.32 8.16 -10.73
N THR A 16 -0.78 8.07 -9.51
CA THR A 16 -1.08 9.02 -8.43
C THR A 16 -0.72 10.45 -8.82
N SER A 17 0.44 10.67 -9.42
CA SER A 17 0.87 12.00 -9.86
C SER A 17 -0.06 12.57 -10.94
N LEU A 18 -0.48 11.75 -11.89
CA LEU A 18 -1.47 12.15 -12.90
C LEU A 18 -2.83 12.48 -12.25
N LEU A 19 -3.26 11.68 -11.28
CA LEU A 19 -4.52 11.91 -10.58
C LEU A 19 -4.49 13.22 -9.77
N VAL A 20 -3.36 13.55 -9.13
CA VAL A 20 -3.14 14.85 -8.48
C VAL A 20 -3.32 15.99 -9.48
N LEU A 21 -2.66 15.91 -10.65
CA LEU A 21 -2.77 16.93 -11.68
C LEU A 21 -4.20 17.10 -12.20
N MET A 22 -5.00 16.04 -12.23
CA MET A 22 -6.40 16.09 -12.68
C MET A 22 -7.36 16.62 -11.62
N ALA A 23 -7.12 16.31 -10.34
CA ALA A 23 -8.03 16.62 -9.25
C ALA A 23 -7.83 18.05 -8.70
N PHE A 24 -6.60 18.52 -8.55
CA PHE A 24 -6.25 19.77 -7.86
C PHE A 24 -6.61 21.07 -8.61
N PRO A 25 -6.62 21.18 -9.94
CA PRO A 25 -6.91 22.47 -10.60
C PRO A 25 -8.29 23.06 -10.31
N ARG A 26 -9.26 22.26 -9.85
CA ARG A 26 -10.63 22.74 -9.62
C ARG A 26 -10.91 23.38 -8.26
N PRO A 27 -10.32 22.98 -7.12
CA PRO A 27 -10.47 23.72 -5.85
C PRO A 27 -9.90 25.14 -5.90
N GLY A 28 -8.95 25.41 -6.81
CA GLY A 28 -8.40 26.75 -7.03
C GLY A 28 -9.35 27.74 -7.74
N LEU A 29 -10.50 27.27 -8.24
CA LEU A 29 -11.60 28.16 -8.58
C LEU A 29 -12.20 28.66 -7.25
N GLY A 30 -11.61 29.70 -6.69
CA GLY A 30 -11.99 30.35 -5.45
C GLY A 30 -13.50 30.57 -5.32
N PRO A 31 -14.00 31.09 -4.20
CA PRO A 31 -15.44 31.24 -3.98
C PRO A 31 -16.03 31.86 -5.22
N VAL A 32 -16.91 31.10 -5.90
CA VAL A 32 -17.65 31.59 -7.08
C VAL A 32 -18.18 32.94 -6.65
N ARG A 33 -17.51 33.98 -7.14
CA ARG A 33 -17.85 35.37 -6.85
C ARG A 33 -19.31 35.49 -7.23
N SER A 34 -20.16 35.43 -6.23
CA SER A 34 -21.59 35.67 -6.42
C SER A 34 -21.72 37.06 -7.02
N GLY A 35 -21.95 37.11 -8.33
CA GLY A 35 -22.39 38.33 -8.98
C GLY A 35 -23.68 38.75 -8.27
N HIS A 36 -23.54 39.54 -7.24
CA HIS A 36 -24.65 40.20 -6.59
C HIS A 36 -25.14 41.26 -7.55
N ARG A 37 -26.15 40.93 -8.35
CA ARG A 37 -26.98 41.97 -8.97
C ARG A 37 -27.93 42.46 -7.89
N PRO A 38 -27.80 43.72 -7.39
CA PRO A 38 -28.76 44.30 -6.49
C PRO A 38 -30.01 44.59 -7.29
N GLY A 39 -31.10 43.89 -7.05
CA GLY A 39 -32.38 44.21 -7.65
C GLY A 39 -33.46 43.14 -7.72
N ALA A 40 -33.22 41.90 -7.32
CA ALA A 40 -34.27 40.84 -7.33
C ALA A 40 -34.80 40.63 -5.93
N ARG A 41 -35.88 41.28 -5.58
CA ARG A 41 -36.70 41.02 -4.39
C ARG A 41 -37.48 39.72 -4.60
N ARG A 42 -36.94 38.59 -4.14
CA ARG A 42 -37.70 37.40 -3.66
C ARG A 42 -36.87 36.74 -2.57
N PRO A 43 -37.44 36.41 -1.41
CA PRO A 43 -36.75 35.58 -0.41
C PRO A 43 -36.77 34.15 -0.85
N ASP A 44 -36.00 33.81 -1.91
CA ASP A 44 -35.84 32.46 -2.34
C ASP A 44 -34.83 31.78 -1.41
N LEU A 45 -35.27 30.84 -0.60
CA LEU A 45 -34.45 29.84 0.08
C LEU A 45 -33.57 29.04 -0.93
N GLN A 46 -33.96 29.05 -2.20
CA GLN A 46 -33.28 28.37 -3.31
C GLN A 46 -31.82 28.81 -3.59
N PRO A 47 -31.42 30.10 -3.50
CA PRO A 47 -30.03 30.47 -3.81
C PRO A 47 -29.01 29.92 -2.82
N ARG A 48 -29.38 29.79 -1.54
CA ARG A 48 -28.48 29.21 -0.51
C ARG A 48 -28.32 27.71 -0.70
N LEU A 49 -29.39 27.01 -0.99
CA LEU A 49 -29.39 25.56 -1.26
C LEU A 49 -28.58 25.24 -2.52
N ARG A 50 -28.78 25.99 -3.61
CA ARG A 50 -28.00 25.83 -4.86
C ARG A 50 -26.51 26.09 -4.67
N ARG A 51 -26.12 27.06 -3.86
CA ARG A 51 -24.73 27.35 -3.55
C ARG A 51 -24.11 26.22 -2.72
N SER A 52 -24.82 25.70 -1.73
CA SER A 52 -24.37 24.55 -0.93
C SER A 52 -24.19 23.31 -1.79
N LEU A 53 -25.15 23.00 -2.66
CA LEU A 53 -25.06 21.85 -3.55
C LEU A 53 -23.89 21.97 -4.54
N LEU A 54 -23.72 23.13 -5.18
CA LEU A 54 -22.60 23.38 -6.10
C LEU A 54 -21.26 23.23 -5.37
N TRP A 55 -21.16 23.77 -4.15
CA TRP A 55 -19.95 23.63 -3.32
C TRP A 55 -19.63 22.17 -3.03
N GLN A 56 -20.61 21.36 -2.67
CA GLN A 56 -20.42 19.93 -2.40
C GLN A 56 -19.96 19.17 -3.66
N HIS A 57 -20.53 19.47 -4.83
CA HIS A 57 -20.08 18.88 -6.09
C HIS A 57 -18.62 19.23 -6.42
N LEU A 58 -18.24 20.50 -6.27
CA LEU A 58 -16.86 20.95 -6.51
C LEU A 58 -15.89 20.33 -5.49
N PHE A 59 -16.28 20.29 -4.21
CA PHE A 59 -15.46 19.69 -3.17
C PHE A 59 -15.25 18.19 -3.40
N TRP A 60 -16.31 17.45 -3.63
CA TRP A 60 -16.23 15.99 -3.80
C TRP A 60 -15.62 15.57 -5.14
N PHE A 61 -15.71 16.40 -6.16
CA PHE A 61 -14.97 16.19 -7.39
C PHE A 61 -13.44 16.13 -7.15
N PHE A 62 -12.96 16.87 -6.17
CA PHE A 62 -11.61 16.75 -5.64
C PHE A 62 -11.51 15.65 -4.56
N GLY A 63 -12.41 15.66 -3.59
CA GLY A 63 -12.29 14.87 -2.36
C GLY A 63 -12.35 13.36 -2.58
N HIS A 64 -13.07 12.88 -3.60
CA HIS A 64 -13.06 11.46 -3.90
C HIS A 64 -11.76 11.02 -4.60
N PRO A 65 -11.27 11.66 -5.67
CA PRO A 65 -9.93 11.36 -6.18
C PRO A 65 -8.82 11.47 -5.14
N GLU A 66 -8.93 12.37 -4.17
CA GLU A 66 -7.98 12.53 -3.07
C GLU A 66 -7.77 11.21 -2.29
N VAL A 67 -8.83 10.47 -1.98
CA VAL A 67 -8.70 9.20 -1.25
C VAL A 67 -7.94 8.15 -2.07
N TYR A 68 -8.03 8.18 -3.39
CA TYR A 68 -7.22 7.33 -4.28
C TYR A 68 -5.79 7.83 -4.44
N VAL A 69 -5.56 9.14 -4.42
CA VAL A 69 -4.20 9.73 -4.34
C VAL A 69 -3.48 9.20 -3.10
N ILE A 70 -4.19 9.08 -1.98
CA ILE A 70 -3.65 8.51 -0.75
C ILE A 70 -3.44 6.99 -0.91
N ALA A 71 -4.43 6.24 -1.39
CA ALA A 71 -4.41 4.77 -1.38
C ALA A 71 -3.40 4.14 -2.38
N LEU A 72 -3.26 4.70 -3.59
CA LEU A 72 -2.49 4.07 -4.66
C LEU A 72 -1.00 3.87 -4.33
N PRO A 73 -0.27 4.81 -3.71
CA PRO A 73 1.11 4.57 -3.30
C PRO A 73 1.24 3.40 -2.31
N PHE A 74 0.30 3.27 -1.38
CA PHE A 74 0.30 2.19 -0.39
C PHE A 74 -0.05 0.83 -1.02
N PHE A 75 -0.90 0.79 -2.04
CA PHE A 75 -1.07 -0.40 -2.88
C PHE A 75 0.25 -0.79 -3.57
N GLY A 76 1.04 0.21 -3.97
CA GLY A 76 2.39 0.01 -4.48
C GLY A 76 3.29 -0.68 -3.46
N ILE A 77 3.32 -0.19 -2.22
CA ILE A 77 4.11 -0.79 -1.12
C ILE A 77 3.73 -2.26 -0.92
N ILE A 78 2.44 -2.57 -0.81
CA ILE A 78 1.96 -3.94 -0.61
C ILE A 78 2.33 -4.86 -1.79
N SER A 79 2.26 -4.32 -3.02
CA SER A 79 2.67 -5.05 -4.23
C SER A 79 4.17 -5.33 -4.29
N GLU A 80 4.99 -4.60 -3.56
CA GLU A 80 6.43 -4.86 -3.39
C GLU A 80 6.71 -5.86 -2.26
N VAL A 81 5.98 -5.76 -1.15
CA VAL A 81 6.23 -6.56 0.05
C VAL A 81 5.76 -8.00 -0.12
N ILE A 82 4.53 -8.22 -0.59
CA ILE A 82 3.94 -9.56 -0.71
C ILE A 82 4.80 -10.53 -1.55
N PRO A 83 5.32 -10.16 -2.74
CA PRO A 83 6.15 -11.06 -3.54
C PRO A 83 7.40 -11.54 -2.81
N VAL A 84 8.05 -10.65 -2.07
CA VAL A 84 9.29 -10.95 -1.35
C VAL A 84 9.07 -11.99 -0.26
N PHE A 85 8.07 -11.74 0.61
CA PHE A 85 7.77 -12.66 1.70
C PHE A 85 7.03 -13.93 1.28
N SER A 86 6.51 -13.96 0.04
CA SER A 86 5.95 -15.17 -0.58
C SER A 86 6.99 -15.92 -1.41
N ARG A 87 8.18 -15.37 -1.61
CA ARG A 87 9.26 -15.89 -2.48
C ARG A 87 8.77 -16.23 -3.88
N LYS A 88 7.89 -15.39 -4.41
CA LYS A 88 7.31 -15.53 -5.75
C LYS A 88 7.26 -14.18 -6.45
N PRO A 89 7.40 -14.17 -7.79
CA PRO A 89 7.13 -12.97 -8.57
C PRO A 89 5.67 -12.56 -8.44
N ILE A 90 5.40 -11.26 -8.60
CA ILE A 90 4.04 -10.73 -8.58
C ILE A 90 3.17 -11.42 -9.64
N PHE A 91 2.01 -11.91 -9.22
CA PHE A 91 1.06 -12.52 -10.14
C PHE A 91 0.27 -11.44 -10.88
N GLY A 92 0.09 -11.62 -12.20
CA GLY A 92 -0.78 -10.77 -13.00
C GLY A 92 -0.31 -9.32 -13.14
N TYR A 93 0.99 -9.06 -13.34
CA TYR A 93 1.57 -7.72 -13.47
C TYR A 93 0.76 -6.77 -14.36
N LYS A 94 0.42 -7.18 -15.60
CA LYS A 94 -0.38 -6.36 -16.52
C LYS A 94 -1.78 -6.06 -15.95
N GLY A 95 -2.40 -7.04 -15.32
CA GLY A 95 -3.70 -6.88 -14.66
C GLY A 95 -3.64 -5.84 -13.55
N LEU A 96 -2.57 -5.84 -12.73
CA LEU A 96 -2.34 -4.82 -11.70
C LEU A 96 -2.16 -3.41 -12.28
N VAL A 97 -1.40 -3.29 -13.38
CA VAL A 97 -1.20 -1.99 -14.06
C VAL A 97 -2.53 -1.46 -14.59
N PHE A 98 -3.26 -2.26 -15.37
CA PHE A 98 -4.55 -1.83 -15.92
C PHE A 98 -5.58 -1.55 -14.83
N ALA A 99 -5.62 -2.36 -13.78
CA ALA A 99 -6.49 -2.10 -12.63
C ALA A 99 -6.17 -0.75 -11.96
N THR A 100 -4.89 -0.40 -11.81
CA THR A 100 -4.48 0.90 -11.25
C THR A 100 -4.95 2.06 -12.11
N ILE A 101 -4.75 1.97 -13.44
CA ILE A 101 -5.19 3.00 -14.40
C ILE A 101 -6.72 3.13 -14.36
N THR A 102 -7.44 2.00 -14.37
CA THR A 102 -8.91 1.99 -14.35
C THR A 102 -9.48 2.59 -13.06
N ILE A 103 -8.91 2.26 -11.89
CA ILE A 103 -9.30 2.87 -10.60
C ILE A 103 -9.14 4.39 -10.68
N ALA A 104 -8.00 4.89 -11.15
CA ALA A 104 -7.76 6.32 -11.26
C ALA A 104 -8.73 7.01 -12.23
N ALA A 105 -9.01 6.40 -13.38
CA ALA A 105 -9.96 6.94 -14.34
C ALA A 105 -11.39 6.98 -13.77
N LEU A 106 -11.85 5.87 -13.16
CA LEU A 106 -13.17 5.79 -12.55
C LEU A 106 -13.32 6.75 -11.36
N SER A 107 -12.26 6.98 -10.59
CA SER A 107 -12.30 7.87 -9.43
C SER A 107 -12.78 9.29 -9.75
N MET A 108 -12.59 9.74 -10.99
CA MET A 108 -13.05 11.04 -11.47
C MET A 108 -14.54 11.07 -11.80
N THR A 109 -15.25 9.94 -11.76
CA THR A 109 -16.65 9.83 -12.21
C THR A 109 -17.63 9.49 -11.09
N VAL A 110 -17.16 9.24 -9.87
CA VAL A 110 -17.97 8.64 -8.79
C VAL A 110 -18.25 9.58 -7.63
N TRP A 111 -17.75 10.81 -7.63
CA TRP A 111 -17.70 11.71 -6.46
C TRP A 111 -19.03 11.95 -5.75
N ALA A 112 -20.17 11.94 -6.50
CA ALA A 112 -21.45 12.30 -5.90
C ALA A 112 -22.10 11.18 -5.09
N HIS A 113 -21.45 10.02 -4.93
CA HIS A 113 -21.88 9.04 -3.93
C HIS A 113 -21.74 9.59 -2.49
N HIS A 114 -20.94 10.61 -2.28
CA HIS A 114 -20.89 11.34 -0.99
C HIS A 114 -22.10 12.27 -0.76
N MET A 115 -23.03 12.32 -1.71
CA MET A 115 -24.14 13.30 -1.74
C MET A 115 -25.48 12.64 -2.03
N PHE A 116 -25.65 11.34 -1.84
CA PHE A 116 -26.89 10.65 -2.19
C PHE A 116 -28.12 11.20 -1.45
N THR A 117 -27.94 11.70 -0.22
CA THR A 117 -29.04 12.25 0.61
C THR A 117 -29.27 13.74 0.40
N THR A 118 -28.43 14.45 -0.39
CA THR A 118 -28.54 15.90 -0.54
C THR A 118 -29.56 16.36 -1.58
N GLY A 119 -30.07 15.44 -2.40
CA GLY A 119 -30.86 15.77 -3.58
C GLY A 119 -30.01 16.33 -4.72
N GLY A 120 -30.56 16.43 -5.94
CA GLY A 120 -29.88 16.98 -7.09
C GLY A 120 -28.73 16.12 -7.63
N VAL A 121 -28.68 14.85 -7.28
CA VAL A 121 -27.70 13.85 -7.73
C VAL A 121 -28.38 12.81 -8.60
N MET A 122 -27.75 12.44 -9.72
CA MET A 122 -28.20 11.34 -10.59
C MET A 122 -27.85 10.00 -9.93
N LEU A 123 -28.71 9.53 -9.03
CA LEU A 123 -28.47 8.35 -8.17
C LEU A 123 -28.08 7.09 -8.98
N PRO A 124 -28.79 6.67 -10.06
CA PRO A 124 -28.44 5.46 -10.78
C PRO A 124 -27.04 5.52 -11.42
N PHE A 125 -26.66 6.68 -11.97
CA PHE A 125 -25.36 6.85 -12.59
C PHE A 125 -24.22 6.74 -11.55
N PHE A 126 -24.30 7.53 -10.46
CA PHE A 126 -23.23 7.54 -9.46
C PHE A 126 -23.18 6.25 -8.67
N SER A 127 -24.30 5.57 -8.45
CA SER A 127 -24.35 4.22 -7.86
C SER A 127 -23.63 3.21 -8.75
N LEU A 128 -24.00 3.13 -10.03
CA LEU A 128 -23.39 2.20 -10.99
C LEU A 128 -21.88 2.42 -11.11
N MET A 129 -21.47 3.66 -11.32
CA MET A 129 -20.05 4.00 -11.46
C MET A 129 -19.25 3.68 -10.19
N THR A 130 -19.84 3.89 -9.02
CA THR A 130 -19.22 3.55 -7.74
C THR A 130 -19.10 2.04 -7.54
N MET A 131 -20.13 1.26 -7.87
CA MET A 131 -20.05 -0.20 -7.83
C MET A 131 -19.00 -0.74 -8.80
N LEU A 132 -18.87 -0.12 -9.98
CA LEU A 132 -17.93 -0.54 -11.00
C LEU A 132 -16.48 -0.45 -10.55
N ILE A 133 -16.13 0.49 -9.67
CA ILE A 133 -14.74 0.65 -9.17
C ILE A 133 -14.30 -0.55 -8.29
N ALA A 134 -15.26 -1.32 -7.76
CA ALA A 134 -14.96 -2.54 -7.02
C ALA A 134 -14.33 -3.63 -7.91
N VAL A 135 -14.62 -3.64 -9.21
CA VAL A 135 -14.11 -4.65 -10.15
C VAL A 135 -12.58 -4.57 -10.28
N PRO A 136 -11.97 -3.46 -10.71
CA PRO A 136 -10.52 -3.37 -10.80
C PRO A 136 -9.84 -3.50 -9.41
N THR A 137 -10.50 -3.08 -8.35
CA THR A 137 -10.00 -3.29 -6.98
C THR A 137 -9.96 -4.78 -6.64
N GLY A 138 -11.01 -5.54 -6.99
CA GLY A 138 -11.05 -7.00 -6.88
C GLY A 138 -9.93 -7.69 -7.68
N VAL A 139 -9.64 -7.20 -8.89
CA VAL A 139 -8.51 -7.72 -9.68
C VAL A 139 -7.19 -7.58 -8.92
N LYS A 140 -6.94 -6.42 -8.28
CA LYS A 140 -5.73 -6.24 -7.44
C LYS A 140 -5.71 -7.24 -6.29
N PHE A 141 -6.83 -7.41 -5.61
CA PHE A 141 -6.97 -8.35 -4.49
C PHE A 141 -6.63 -9.77 -4.91
N PHE A 142 -7.22 -10.27 -6.00
CA PHE A 142 -6.93 -11.60 -6.52
C PHE A 142 -5.47 -11.74 -6.98
N ASN A 143 -4.85 -10.68 -7.48
CA ASN A 143 -3.44 -10.72 -7.85
C ASN A 143 -2.53 -10.83 -6.61
N TRP A 144 -2.83 -10.15 -5.50
CA TRP A 144 -2.09 -10.32 -4.24
C TRP A 144 -2.27 -11.73 -3.66
N ILE A 145 -3.50 -12.24 -3.64
CA ILE A 145 -3.77 -13.63 -3.22
C ILE A 145 -3.06 -14.62 -4.14
N GLY A 146 -3.14 -14.45 -5.47
CA GLY A 146 -2.46 -15.30 -6.46
C GLY A 146 -0.93 -15.28 -6.33
N THR A 147 -0.36 -14.16 -5.88
CA THR A 147 1.06 -14.05 -5.55
C THR A 147 1.41 -14.92 -4.35
N MET A 148 0.57 -14.91 -3.32
CA MET A 148 0.77 -15.75 -2.12
C MET A 148 0.46 -17.23 -2.37
N TRP A 149 -0.45 -17.52 -3.28
CA TRP A 149 -0.89 -18.89 -3.58
C TRP A 149 0.28 -19.78 -3.97
N ARG A 150 0.47 -20.88 -3.26
CA ARG A 150 1.60 -21.83 -3.43
C ARG A 150 2.98 -21.16 -3.27
N GLY A 151 3.07 -20.03 -2.57
CA GLY A 151 4.33 -19.39 -2.19
C GLY A 151 4.90 -19.98 -0.90
N GLN A 152 6.18 -19.74 -0.67
CA GLN A 152 6.84 -20.04 0.60
C GLN A 152 6.74 -18.84 1.52
N ILE A 153 5.55 -18.65 2.12
CA ILE A 153 5.24 -17.47 2.92
C ILE A 153 6.02 -17.51 4.23
N THR A 154 6.67 -16.38 4.54
CA THR A 154 7.28 -16.13 5.86
C THR A 154 6.48 -15.07 6.60
N PHE A 155 6.09 -15.35 7.85
CA PHE A 155 5.30 -14.44 8.68
C PHE A 155 6.20 -13.52 9.51
N ASP A 156 7.06 -12.79 8.82
CA ASP A 156 7.84 -11.70 9.41
C ASP A 156 6.94 -10.48 9.63
N ALA A 157 7.35 -9.54 10.50
CA ALA A 157 6.53 -8.37 10.86
C ALA A 157 6.03 -7.60 9.63
N GLY A 158 6.89 -7.36 8.62
CA GLY A 158 6.49 -6.70 7.38
C GLY A 158 5.36 -7.42 6.64
N MET A 159 5.40 -8.76 6.59
CA MET A 159 4.34 -9.55 5.96
C MET A 159 3.06 -9.58 6.80
N LEU A 160 3.16 -9.64 8.12
CA LEU A 160 1.97 -9.58 8.99
C LEU A 160 1.21 -8.27 8.77
N PHE A 161 1.91 -7.12 8.70
CA PHE A 161 1.29 -5.85 8.39
C PHE A 161 0.68 -5.84 6.98
N ALA A 162 1.30 -6.48 5.98
CA ALA A 162 0.71 -6.61 4.64
C ALA A 162 -0.57 -7.47 4.65
N LEU A 163 -0.60 -8.54 5.43
CA LEU A 163 -1.82 -9.34 5.63
C LEU A 163 -2.89 -8.56 6.40
N GLY A 164 -2.50 -7.79 7.42
CA GLY A 164 -3.40 -6.87 8.12
C GLY A 164 -4.05 -5.87 7.17
N PHE A 165 -3.27 -5.29 6.25
CA PHE A 165 -3.80 -4.46 5.17
C PHE A 165 -4.85 -5.21 4.34
N LEU A 166 -4.56 -6.44 3.90
CA LEU A 166 -5.51 -7.20 3.08
C LEU A 166 -6.83 -7.43 3.81
N VAL A 167 -6.78 -7.82 5.08
CA VAL A 167 -7.99 -8.05 5.87
C VAL A 167 -8.78 -6.77 6.06
N THR A 168 -8.15 -5.70 6.52
CA THR A 168 -8.84 -4.43 6.80
C THR A 168 -9.40 -3.82 5.52
N PHE A 169 -8.62 -3.79 4.45
CA PHE A 169 -9.08 -3.23 3.18
C PHE A 169 -10.21 -4.05 2.53
N LEU A 170 -10.24 -5.37 2.71
CA LEU A 170 -11.36 -6.21 2.26
C LEU A 170 -12.66 -5.80 2.95
N PHE A 171 -12.66 -5.67 4.27
CA PHE A 171 -13.84 -5.21 5.02
C PHE A 171 -14.26 -3.79 4.60
N GLY A 172 -13.30 -2.89 4.43
CA GLY A 172 -13.54 -1.54 3.93
C GLY A 172 -14.16 -1.52 2.53
N GLY A 173 -13.66 -2.36 1.62
CA GLY A 173 -14.18 -2.51 0.27
C GLY A 173 -15.62 -3.05 0.24
N LEU A 174 -15.91 -4.08 1.04
CA LEU A 174 -17.26 -4.65 1.14
C LEU A 174 -18.28 -3.63 1.68
N THR A 175 -17.91 -2.89 2.73
CA THR A 175 -18.78 -1.83 3.27
C THR A 175 -18.93 -0.65 2.31
N GLY A 176 -17.93 -0.39 1.47
CA GLY A 176 -18.02 0.56 0.36
C GLY A 176 -19.04 0.16 -0.69
N VAL A 177 -19.10 -1.13 -1.04
CA VAL A 177 -20.15 -1.66 -1.95
C VAL A 177 -21.54 -1.49 -1.34
N ILE A 178 -21.71 -1.69 -0.03
CA ILE A 178 -22.97 -1.43 0.66
C ILE A 178 -23.34 0.06 0.52
N LEU A 179 -22.44 0.97 0.83
CA LEU A 179 -22.65 2.42 0.72
C LEU A 179 -22.84 2.92 -0.71
N SER A 180 -22.41 2.15 -1.73
CA SER A 180 -22.63 2.50 -3.13
C SER A 180 -24.08 2.36 -3.59
N SER A 181 -24.91 1.64 -2.80
CA SER A 181 -26.35 1.54 -3.00
C SER A 181 -27.06 2.72 -2.32
N PRO A 182 -27.75 3.62 -3.06
CA PRO A 182 -28.46 4.72 -2.46
C PRO A 182 -29.48 4.30 -1.40
N ALA A 183 -30.19 3.17 -1.62
CA ALA A 183 -31.17 2.65 -0.68
C ALA A 183 -30.54 2.26 0.67
N MET A 184 -29.32 1.71 0.64
CA MET A 184 -28.57 1.37 1.85
C MET A 184 -27.94 2.63 2.47
N ASP A 185 -27.38 3.50 1.65
CA ASP A 185 -26.74 4.74 2.13
C ASP A 185 -27.76 5.64 2.83
N PHE A 186 -29.00 5.74 2.38
CA PHE A 186 -30.06 6.52 3.06
C PHE A 186 -30.29 6.10 4.51
N GLN A 187 -29.98 4.84 4.87
CA GLN A 187 -30.15 4.34 6.24
C GLN A 187 -28.95 4.65 7.14
N VAL A 188 -27.76 4.77 6.55
CA VAL A 188 -26.50 4.86 7.32
C VAL A 188 -25.67 6.12 6.99
N HIS A 189 -26.18 6.96 6.09
CA HIS A 189 -25.51 8.22 5.72
C HIS A 189 -25.31 9.11 6.93
N ASP A 190 -24.12 9.74 7.02
CA ASP A 190 -23.72 10.59 8.14
C ASP A 190 -23.81 9.94 9.54
N THR A 191 -23.77 8.60 9.60
CA THR A 191 -23.65 7.83 10.85
C THR A 191 -22.23 7.32 11.07
N TYR A 192 -22.01 6.67 12.23
CA TYR A 192 -20.75 5.98 12.52
C TYR A 192 -20.46 4.80 11.60
N PHE A 193 -21.43 4.30 10.84
CA PHE A 193 -21.15 3.31 9.79
C PHE A 193 -20.21 3.88 8.72
N VAL A 194 -20.43 5.11 8.29
CA VAL A 194 -19.54 5.79 7.34
C VAL A 194 -18.16 6.02 7.95
N VAL A 195 -18.10 6.37 9.25
CA VAL A 195 -16.84 6.54 9.97
C VAL A 195 -16.05 5.21 9.99
N ALA A 196 -16.71 4.12 10.33
CA ALA A 196 -16.12 2.79 10.30
C ALA A 196 -15.58 2.44 8.90
N HIS A 197 -16.41 2.60 7.87
CA HIS A 197 -16.06 2.33 6.49
C HIS A 197 -14.77 3.06 6.07
N PHE A 198 -14.73 4.38 6.20
CA PHE A 198 -13.58 5.12 5.69
C PHE A 198 -12.32 4.88 6.52
N HIS A 199 -12.40 4.53 7.81
CA HIS A 199 -11.22 4.10 8.57
C HIS A 199 -10.72 2.73 8.11
N TYR A 200 -11.59 1.79 7.78
CA TYR A 200 -11.19 0.51 7.21
C TYR A 200 -10.49 0.70 5.86
N VAL A 201 -10.95 1.65 5.04
CA VAL A 201 -10.32 1.94 3.74
C VAL A 201 -9.06 2.76 3.90
N VAL A 202 -9.10 3.92 4.60
CA VAL A 202 -7.96 4.85 4.67
C VAL A 202 -6.93 4.41 5.70
N PHE A 203 -7.34 4.24 6.97
CA PHE A 203 -6.41 3.83 8.03
C PHE A 203 -5.87 2.42 7.77
N GLY A 204 -6.78 1.48 7.41
CA GLY A 204 -6.42 0.11 7.08
C GLY A 204 -5.43 0.03 5.91
N THR A 205 -5.55 0.92 4.91
CA THR A 205 -4.59 0.98 3.81
C THR A 205 -3.28 1.64 4.22
N VAL A 206 -3.37 2.87 4.76
CA VAL A 206 -2.19 3.72 4.97
C VAL A 206 -1.32 3.17 6.09
N VAL A 207 -1.90 2.95 7.26
CA VAL A 207 -1.11 2.63 8.46
C VAL A 207 -0.51 1.23 8.37
N PHE A 208 -1.29 0.22 7.98
CA PHE A 208 -0.77 -1.13 7.85
C PHE A 208 0.28 -1.23 6.74
N ALA A 209 0.05 -0.61 5.57
CA ALA A 209 1.05 -0.62 4.51
C ALA A 209 2.30 0.21 4.86
N MET A 210 2.15 1.31 5.59
CA MET A 210 3.26 2.11 6.09
C MET A 210 4.17 1.28 7.02
N TYR A 211 3.62 0.63 8.03
CA TYR A 211 4.40 -0.24 8.93
C TYR A 211 5.01 -1.43 8.18
N SER A 212 4.29 -2.02 7.22
CA SER A 212 4.82 -3.04 6.33
C SER A 212 6.06 -2.54 5.59
N GLY A 213 5.96 -1.38 4.95
CA GLY A 213 7.07 -0.72 4.24
C GLY A 213 8.24 -0.35 5.15
N PHE A 214 7.98 0.16 6.36
CA PHE A 214 9.05 0.46 7.32
C PHE A 214 9.86 -0.78 7.68
N HIS A 215 9.22 -1.89 8.05
CA HIS A 215 9.92 -3.14 8.36
C HIS A 215 10.67 -3.70 7.14
N PHE A 216 10.11 -3.49 5.94
CA PHE A 216 10.70 -3.98 4.70
C PHE A 216 11.92 -3.19 4.25
N TRP A 217 11.85 -1.85 4.28
CA TRP A 217 12.94 -0.99 3.79
C TRP A 217 13.89 -0.51 4.88
N TRP A 218 13.60 -0.70 6.16
CA TRP A 218 14.46 -0.28 7.26
C TRP A 218 15.91 -0.75 7.10
N PRO A 219 16.17 -2.03 6.76
CA PRO A 219 17.54 -2.50 6.54
C PRO A 219 18.26 -1.75 5.41
N LYS A 220 17.54 -1.32 4.38
CA LYS A 220 18.10 -0.57 3.26
C LYS A 220 18.46 0.86 3.63
N TRP A 221 17.67 1.48 4.50
CA TRP A 221 17.92 2.85 4.96
C TRP A 221 19.03 2.91 6.00
N THR A 222 19.08 1.95 6.89
CA THR A 222 19.89 2.02 8.11
C THR A 222 21.01 0.99 8.17
N GLY A 223 20.98 -0.05 7.33
CA GLY A 223 21.91 -1.17 7.38
C GLY A 223 21.65 -2.18 8.51
N ARG A 224 20.55 -2.06 9.26
CA ARG A 224 20.17 -2.95 10.35
C ARG A 224 18.73 -3.42 10.23
N MET A 225 18.45 -4.63 10.73
CA MET A 225 17.09 -5.14 10.88
C MET A 225 16.43 -4.56 12.12
N LEU A 226 15.13 -4.31 12.06
CA LEU A 226 14.29 -4.13 13.24
C LEU A 226 14.09 -5.48 13.94
N ASP A 227 13.88 -5.44 15.25
CA ASP A 227 13.56 -6.64 16.03
C ASP A 227 12.18 -7.17 15.63
N GLU A 228 12.14 -8.44 15.22
CA GLU A 228 10.93 -9.10 14.74
C GLU A 228 9.89 -9.32 15.84
N ARG A 229 10.32 -9.52 17.10
CA ARG A 229 9.39 -9.75 18.24
C ARG A 229 8.64 -8.44 18.53
N LEU A 230 9.36 -7.33 18.63
CA LEU A 230 8.75 -6.02 18.83
C LEU A 230 7.82 -5.64 17.67
N GLY A 231 8.24 -5.94 16.42
CA GLY A 231 7.40 -5.73 15.24
C GLY A 231 6.09 -6.52 15.30
N LYS A 232 6.14 -7.79 15.68
CA LYS A 232 4.96 -8.66 15.83
C LYS A 232 4.06 -8.23 16.99
N ILE A 233 4.63 -7.81 18.11
CA ILE A 233 3.87 -7.25 19.24
C ILE A 233 3.12 -5.98 18.80
N SER A 234 3.81 -5.05 18.13
CA SER A 234 3.19 -3.85 17.58
C SER A 234 2.04 -4.19 16.61
N PHE A 235 2.25 -5.16 15.72
CA PHE A 235 1.22 -5.61 14.78
C PHE A 235 -0.03 -6.12 15.49
N TRP A 236 0.11 -7.05 16.44
CA TRP A 236 -1.06 -7.66 17.08
C TRP A 236 -1.84 -6.66 17.93
N ILE A 237 -1.15 -5.78 18.67
CA ILE A 237 -1.82 -4.72 19.44
C ILE A 237 -2.57 -3.77 18.49
N LEU A 238 -1.94 -3.37 17.37
CA LEU A 238 -2.57 -2.50 16.38
C LEU A 238 -3.79 -3.19 15.73
N PHE A 239 -3.64 -4.43 15.30
CA PHE A 239 -4.68 -5.18 14.60
C PHE A 239 -5.91 -5.39 15.49
N ILE A 240 -5.70 -5.83 16.73
CA ILE A 240 -6.78 -5.99 17.72
C ILE A 240 -7.42 -4.63 18.04
N GLY A 241 -6.61 -3.62 18.35
CA GLY A 241 -7.09 -2.29 18.66
C GLY A 241 -7.89 -1.67 17.53
N PHE A 242 -7.43 -1.83 16.28
CA PHE A 242 -8.12 -1.35 15.09
C PHE A 242 -9.53 -1.97 14.95
N HIS A 243 -9.62 -3.29 15.03
CA HIS A 243 -10.92 -3.97 14.93
C HIS A 243 -11.83 -3.66 16.13
N THR A 244 -11.28 -3.58 17.34
CA THR A 244 -12.05 -3.19 18.53
C THR A 244 -12.61 -1.77 18.40
N THR A 245 -11.87 -0.87 17.75
CA THR A 245 -12.33 0.51 17.52
C THR A 245 -13.38 0.58 16.41
N PHE A 246 -13.02 0.14 15.21
CA PHE A 246 -13.79 0.48 14.01
C PHE A 246 -14.80 -0.59 13.61
N LEU A 247 -14.64 -1.86 14.00
CA LEU A 247 -15.62 -2.88 13.69
C LEU A 247 -16.94 -2.58 14.41
N VAL A 248 -16.87 -2.27 15.69
CA VAL A 248 -18.07 -1.96 16.49
C VAL A 248 -18.79 -0.70 16.02
N GLN A 249 -18.08 0.24 15.40
CA GLN A 249 -18.70 1.46 14.86
C GLN A 249 -19.63 1.19 13.66
N HIS A 250 -19.51 0.05 12.96
CA HIS A 250 -20.51 -0.33 11.96
C HIS A 250 -21.87 -0.60 12.60
N TRP A 251 -21.90 -1.33 13.72
CA TRP A 251 -23.15 -1.58 14.45
C TRP A 251 -23.70 -0.30 15.07
N LEU A 252 -22.81 0.51 15.65
CA LEU A 252 -23.18 1.81 16.23
C LEU A 252 -23.87 2.70 15.18
N GLY A 253 -23.30 2.76 13.97
CA GLY A 253 -23.89 3.52 12.87
C GLY A 253 -25.17 2.89 12.31
N ALA A 254 -25.26 1.55 12.25
CA ALA A 254 -26.49 0.85 11.85
C ALA A 254 -27.64 1.03 12.84
N GLN A 255 -27.33 1.28 14.12
CA GLN A 255 -28.31 1.67 15.15
C GLN A 255 -28.69 3.14 15.08
N GLY A 256 -28.11 3.92 14.17
CA GLY A 256 -28.48 5.30 13.90
C GLY A 256 -27.67 6.36 14.62
N MET A 257 -26.57 6.03 15.33
CA MET A 257 -25.74 7.06 15.94
C MET A 257 -25.11 7.97 14.86
N PRO A 258 -25.46 9.28 14.84
CA PRO A 258 -24.89 10.23 13.89
C PRO A 258 -23.39 10.45 14.16
N ARG A 259 -22.60 10.71 13.12
CA ARG A 259 -21.22 11.17 13.27
C ARG A 259 -21.17 12.64 13.70
N ARG A 260 -20.04 13.05 14.32
CA ARG A 260 -19.76 14.46 14.72
C ARG A 260 -20.64 14.98 15.86
N TYR A 261 -21.24 14.09 16.64
CA TYR A 261 -21.98 14.47 17.85
C TYR A 261 -21.03 14.47 19.04
N ALA A 262 -21.18 15.46 19.91
CA ALA A 262 -20.42 15.58 21.15
C ALA A 262 -21.00 14.75 22.28
N GLU A 263 -22.34 14.58 22.29
CA GLU A 263 -23.09 13.93 23.38
C GLU A 263 -24.17 13.01 22.82
N TYR A 264 -24.55 12.03 23.61
CA TYR A 264 -25.67 11.10 23.35
C TYR A 264 -26.31 10.72 24.70
N MET A 265 -27.58 10.37 24.71
CA MET A 265 -28.30 9.95 25.93
C MET A 265 -28.00 8.48 26.26
N VAL A 266 -28.06 8.14 27.54
CA VAL A 266 -27.84 6.75 28.00
C VAL A 266 -28.89 5.81 27.40
N GLU A 267 -30.10 6.32 27.24
CA GLU A 267 -31.25 5.62 26.69
C GLU A 267 -31.09 5.25 25.21
N ASP A 268 -30.20 5.93 24.48
CA ASP A 268 -29.91 5.65 23.08
C ASP A 268 -29.18 4.29 22.90
N GLY A 269 -28.64 3.71 23.98
CA GLY A 269 -27.97 2.40 23.94
C GLY A 269 -26.57 2.41 23.33
N PHE A 270 -25.98 3.56 23.05
CA PHE A 270 -24.70 3.69 22.37
C PHE A 270 -23.46 3.54 23.27
N THR A 271 -23.68 3.55 24.60
CA THR A 271 -22.58 3.64 25.59
C THR A 271 -21.59 2.52 25.48
N LEU A 272 -22.04 1.26 25.42
CA LEU A 272 -21.15 0.11 25.36
C LEU A 272 -20.26 0.12 24.11
N TYR A 273 -20.82 0.43 22.95
CA TYR A 273 -20.06 0.49 21.70
C TYR A 273 -19.02 1.61 21.69
N ASN A 274 -19.36 2.78 22.25
CA ASN A 274 -18.43 3.89 22.40
C ASN A 274 -17.30 3.56 23.39
N GLN A 275 -17.59 2.86 24.50
CA GLN A 275 -16.58 2.39 25.44
C GLN A 275 -15.62 1.39 24.77
N LEU A 276 -16.14 0.39 24.05
CA LEU A 276 -15.31 -0.57 23.30
C LEU A 276 -14.45 0.14 22.25
N SER A 277 -15.03 1.06 21.49
CA SER A 277 -14.30 1.86 20.52
C SER A 277 -13.18 2.67 21.16
N THR A 278 -13.41 3.25 22.34
CA THR A 278 -12.41 4.00 23.11
C THR A 278 -11.28 3.11 23.61
N VAL A 279 -11.58 1.92 24.14
CA VAL A 279 -10.57 0.94 24.55
C VAL A 279 -9.70 0.55 23.34
N GLY A 280 -10.32 0.28 22.19
CA GLY A 280 -9.59 0.01 20.96
C GLY A 280 -8.67 1.16 20.54
N ALA A 281 -9.12 2.41 20.65
CA ALA A 281 -8.31 3.58 20.33
C ALA A 281 -7.07 3.69 21.23
N PHE A 282 -7.19 3.38 22.53
CA PHE A 282 -6.03 3.31 23.42
C PHE A 282 -5.07 2.18 23.03
N LEU A 283 -5.56 1.03 22.57
CA LEU A 283 -4.72 -0.06 22.07
C LEU A 283 -3.99 0.38 20.79
N ILE A 284 -4.64 1.08 19.87
CA ILE A 284 -3.98 1.65 18.68
C ILE A 284 -2.84 2.57 19.10
N ALA A 285 -3.07 3.48 20.03
CA ALA A 285 -2.03 4.36 20.55
C ALA A 285 -0.88 3.56 21.19
N LEU A 286 -1.20 2.58 22.03
CA LEU A 286 -0.24 1.70 22.69
C LEU A 286 0.62 0.93 21.67
N SER A 287 0.06 0.52 20.54
CA SER A 287 0.77 -0.24 19.51
C SER A 287 1.97 0.50 18.91
N THR A 288 1.98 1.82 18.99
CA THR A 288 3.09 2.64 18.49
C THR A 288 4.33 2.56 19.37
N LEU A 289 4.18 2.29 20.66
CA LEU A 289 5.30 2.27 21.61
C LEU A 289 6.32 1.17 21.32
N PRO A 290 5.95 -0.11 21.07
CA PRO A 290 6.91 -1.15 20.68
C PRO A 290 7.64 -0.80 19.38
N PHE A 291 6.96 -0.17 18.42
CA PHE A 291 7.59 0.27 17.17
C PHE A 291 8.61 1.39 17.41
N LEU A 292 8.26 2.43 18.17
CA LEU A 292 9.17 3.53 18.49
C LEU A 292 10.37 3.03 19.29
N TRP A 293 10.16 2.12 20.23
CA TRP A 293 11.24 1.48 20.97
C TRP A 293 12.14 0.67 20.06
N ASN A 294 11.57 -0.07 19.13
CA ASN A 294 12.33 -0.84 18.13
C ASN A 294 13.22 0.07 17.27
N VAL A 295 12.67 1.18 16.79
CA VAL A 295 13.42 2.18 16.03
C VAL A 295 14.55 2.81 16.88
N TYR A 296 14.26 3.12 18.14
CA TYR A 296 15.24 3.73 19.06
C TYR A 296 16.41 2.78 19.38
N THR A 297 16.14 1.50 19.62
CA THR A 297 17.15 0.49 19.98
C THR A 297 17.93 -0.04 18.78
N HIS A 298 17.44 0.13 17.55
CA HIS A 298 18.09 -0.29 16.32
C HIS A 298 18.40 0.90 15.38
N PRO A 299 19.14 1.92 15.86
CA PRO A 299 19.50 3.07 15.04
C PRO A 299 20.38 2.65 13.86
N ALA A 300 20.54 3.55 12.89
CA ALA A 300 21.37 3.30 11.72
C ALA A 300 22.78 2.78 12.11
N ALA A 301 23.26 1.77 11.40
CA ALA A 301 24.63 1.30 11.58
C ALA A 301 25.61 2.39 11.14
N GLY A 302 26.62 2.67 11.97
CA GLY A 302 27.78 3.46 11.54
C GLY A 302 28.43 2.82 10.29
N ARG A 303 29.13 3.64 9.49
CA ARG A 303 29.84 3.18 8.29
C ARG A 303 30.69 1.95 8.64
N GLY A 304 30.38 0.79 8.05
CA GLY A 304 31.20 -0.41 8.18
C GLY A 304 30.50 -1.73 8.50
N ARG A 305 29.20 -1.78 8.77
CA ARG A 305 28.50 -3.06 8.89
C ARG A 305 27.58 -3.31 7.70
N CYS A 306 28.03 -4.21 6.80
CA CYS A 306 27.15 -4.79 5.80
C CYS A 306 26.14 -5.72 6.49
N SER A 307 24.86 -5.43 6.41
CA SER A 307 23.82 -6.42 6.68
C SER A 307 23.83 -7.41 5.51
N SER A 308 24.30 -8.64 5.72
CA SER A 308 24.31 -9.70 4.72
C SER A 308 22.88 -10.20 4.36
N THR A 309 21.88 -9.76 5.06
CA THR A 309 20.48 -10.15 4.85
C THR A 309 19.71 -9.02 4.18
N THR A 310 19.92 -8.84 2.89
CA THR A 310 18.98 -8.09 2.05
C THR A 310 17.75 -8.97 1.79
N ARG A 311 16.89 -9.11 2.80
CA ARG A 311 15.53 -9.61 2.54
C ARG A 311 14.91 -8.67 1.51
N GLY A 312 14.54 -9.16 0.37
CA GLY A 312 13.90 -8.39 -0.66
C GLY A 312 14.68 -8.15 -1.96
N ALA A 313 15.92 -8.59 -2.05
CA ALA A 313 16.66 -8.49 -3.31
C ALA A 313 16.11 -9.39 -4.41
N SER A 314 15.33 -10.43 -4.07
CA SER A 314 14.94 -11.48 -5.01
C SER A 314 13.64 -11.22 -5.76
N ALA A 315 12.82 -10.23 -5.40
CA ALA A 315 11.47 -10.16 -5.96
C ALA A 315 11.05 -8.81 -6.53
N THR A 316 11.70 -7.70 -6.17
CA THR A 316 11.20 -6.38 -6.55
C THR A 316 12.29 -5.46 -7.08
N PRO A 317 12.02 -4.70 -8.15
CA PRO A 317 12.97 -3.80 -8.78
C PRO A 317 13.32 -2.57 -7.95
N SER A 318 12.37 -2.04 -7.21
CA SER A 318 12.58 -0.87 -6.34
C SER A 318 13.41 -1.21 -5.11
N SER A 319 13.39 -2.48 -4.72
CA SER A 319 14.16 -3.00 -3.60
C SER A 319 15.49 -3.64 -4.01
N GLY A 320 15.88 -3.52 -5.29
CA GLY A 320 17.10 -4.09 -5.89
C GLY A 320 18.36 -3.91 -5.07
N PRO A 321 19.49 -4.47 -5.51
CA PRO A 321 20.67 -4.71 -4.67
C PRO A 321 21.54 -3.49 -4.33
N PRO A 322 21.01 -2.26 -4.12
CA PRO A 322 21.87 -1.21 -3.62
C PRO A 322 22.40 -1.59 -2.24
N ARG A 323 23.65 -1.25 -2.00
CA ARG A 323 24.28 -1.40 -0.68
C ARG A 323 23.39 -0.81 0.40
N ALA A 324 23.24 -1.47 1.50
CA ALA A 324 22.58 -0.92 2.68
C ALA A 324 23.64 -0.37 3.66
N PRO A 325 23.60 0.89 4.09
CA PRO A 325 22.65 1.94 3.71
C PRO A 325 22.90 2.47 2.29
N LEU A 326 21.84 2.97 1.65
CA LEU A 326 21.93 3.56 0.31
C LEU A 326 22.96 4.70 0.26
N PRO A 327 23.82 4.76 -0.79
CA PRO A 327 24.66 5.93 -1.00
C PRO A 327 23.81 7.17 -1.28
N ARG A 328 24.35 8.37 -0.99
CA ARG A 328 23.59 9.64 -1.13
C ARG A 328 23.00 9.87 -2.53
N HIS A 329 23.56 9.27 -3.55
CA HIS A 329 23.18 9.42 -4.96
C HIS A 329 22.44 8.19 -5.51
N ASN A 330 21.90 7.32 -4.66
CA ASN A 330 21.19 6.07 -4.98
C ASN A 330 22.07 5.05 -5.72
N PHE A 331 22.43 5.31 -6.96
CA PHE A 331 23.25 4.42 -7.77
C PHE A 331 24.48 5.15 -8.27
N THR A 332 25.65 4.55 -8.12
CA THR A 332 26.88 5.01 -8.76
C THR A 332 26.90 4.69 -10.25
N VAL A 333 26.22 3.62 -10.65
CA VAL A 333 25.98 3.23 -12.03
C VAL A 333 24.50 2.84 -12.17
N LEU A 334 23.83 3.39 -13.18
CA LEU A 334 22.43 3.05 -13.44
C LEU A 334 22.32 1.60 -13.93
N PRO A 335 21.52 0.74 -13.26
CA PRO A 335 21.34 -0.64 -13.67
C PRO A 335 20.63 -0.71 -15.01
N ARG A 336 21.00 -1.67 -15.85
CA ARG A 336 20.24 -2.01 -17.05
C ARG A 336 18.96 -2.71 -16.65
N ILE A 337 17.82 -2.05 -16.87
CA ILE A 337 16.51 -2.64 -16.57
C ILE A 337 16.05 -3.44 -17.78
N ARG A 338 16.02 -4.76 -17.67
CA ARG A 338 15.65 -5.71 -18.71
C ARG A 338 14.20 -6.16 -18.61
N SER A 339 13.67 -6.29 -17.39
CA SER A 339 12.31 -6.70 -17.11
C SER A 339 11.65 -5.80 -16.06
N GLU A 340 10.42 -6.09 -15.73
CA GLU A 340 9.72 -5.50 -14.58
C GLU A 340 10.31 -5.93 -13.23
N ARG A 341 11.30 -6.83 -13.21
CA ARG A 341 11.92 -7.43 -12.02
C ARG A 341 13.44 -7.41 -12.07
N PRO A 342 14.10 -6.24 -12.23
CA PRO A 342 15.56 -6.18 -12.39
C PRO A 342 16.35 -6.81 -11.26
N ALA A 343 15.87 -6.73 -10.02
CA ALA A 343 16.55 -7.36 -8.90
C ALA A 343 16.42 -8.89 -8.90
N PHE A 344 15.27 -9.41 -9.33
CA PHE A 344 15.10 -10.85 -9.55
C PHE A 344 16.00 -11.35 -10.67
N ASP A 345 16.09 -10.60 -11.76
CA ASP A 345 16.93 -10.95 -12.91
C ASP A 345 18.42 -11.03 -12.55
N LEU A 346 18.87 -10.21 -11.59
CA LEU A 346 20.25 -10.24 -11.09
C LEU A 346 20.54 -11.50 -10.24
N HIS A 347 19.56 -11.97 -9.48
CA HIS A 347 19.69 -13.18 -8.65
C HIS A 347 19.39 -14.47 -9.41
N HIS A 348 18.70 -14.37 -10.55
CA HIS A 348 18.29 -15.48 -11.39
C HIS A 348 18.64 -15.20 -12.84
N PRO A 349 19.93 -15.06 -13.19
CA PRO A 349 20.36 -14.74 -14.55
C PRO A 349 19.94 -15.81 -15.56
N GLU A 350 19.75 -17.06 -15.12
CA GLU A 350 19.26 -18.18 -15.93
C GLU A 350 17.82 -17.96 -16.43
N VAL A 351 17.00 -17.22 -15.70
CA VAL A 351 15.61 -16.87 -16.09
C VAL A 351 15.59 -15.65 -17.00
N ALA A 352 16.54 -14.74 -16.82
CA ALA A 352 16.65 -13.51 -17.60
C ALA A 352 17.16 -13.75 -19.05
N VAL A 353 17.81 -14.89 -19.30
CA VAL A 353 18.42 -15.27 -20.60
C VAL A 353 17.38 -15.57 -21.68
N MET A 354 16.09 -15.71 -21.35
CA MET A 354 15.04 -15.88 -22.38
C MET A 354 14.85 -14.66 -23.30
N ASP A 355 15.54 -13.55 -23.07
CA ASP A 355 15.53 -12.35 -23.91
C ASP A 355 16.93 -12.08 -24.50
N HIS A 356 17.48 -12.99 -25.30
CA HIS A 356 18.64 -12.94 -26.22
C HIS A 356 19.72 -11.84 -26.03
N SER A 357 19.94 -11.34 -24.83
CA SER A 357 20.97 -10.35 -24.52
C SER A 357 21.92 -10.88 -23.46
N GLU A 358 23.20 -10.74 -23.69
CA GLU A 358 24.29 -11.26 -22.86
C GLU A 358 24.12 -10.94 -21.35
N PRO A 359 24.47 -11.85 -20.44
CA PRO A 359 24.46 -11.59 -19.01
C PRO A 359 25.39 -10.41 -18.71
N ASN A 360 24.87 -9.40 -18.03
CA ASN A 360 25.62 -8.20 -17.68
C ASN A 360 26.50 -8.47 -16.45
N ARG A 361 27.61 -9.19 -16.63
CA ARG A 361 28.61 -9.45 -15.57
C ARG A 361 29.12 -8.15 -14.96
N ASP A 362 29.34 -7.12 -15.78
CA ASP A 362 29.87 -5.82 -15.35
C ASP A 362 28.94 -5.12 -14.37
N LEU A 363 27.62 -5.34 -14.45
CA LEU A 363 26.66 -4.78 -13.51
C LEU A 363 26.69 -5.49 -12.16
N PHE A 364 26.84 -6.81 -12.17
CA PHE A 364 26.97 -7.59 -10.93
C PHE A 364 28.22 -7.15 -10.18
N ASP A 365 29.34 -7.06 -10.86
CA ASP A 365 30.61 -6.62 -10.30
C ASP A 365 30.56 -5.17 -9.82
N SER A 366 29.92 -4.25 -10.57
CA SER A 366 29.80 -2.84 -10.17
C SER A 366 28.85 -2.59 -9.00
N LEU A 367 27.78 -3.37 -8.87
CA LEU A 367 26.79 -3.24 -7.79
C LEU A 367 27.26 -3.90 -6.49
N TYR A 368 28.11 -4.92 -6.57
CA TYR A 368 28.62 -5.69 -5.43
C TYR A 368 30.09 -5.46 -5.13
N ALA A 369 30.86 -4.84 -6.04
CA ALA A 369 32.29 -4.52 -5.84
C ALA A 369 32.48 -3.35 -4.88
N GLY A 370 32.34 -3.63 -3.60
CA GLY A 370 33.01 -2.88 -2.56
C GLY A 370 34.14 -3.74 -2.03
N PRO A 371 35.35 -3.16 -1.83
CA PRO A 371 36.54 -3.95 -1.61
C PRO A 371 36.54 -4.89 -0.41
N GLU A 372 35.57 -4.76 0.51
CA GLU A 372 35.59 -5.55 1.75
C GLU A 372 34.44 -6.56 1.92
N CYS A 373 33.35 -6.49 1.13
CA CYS A 373 32.26 -7.46 1.23
C CYS A 373 32.40 -8.65 0.27
N VAL A 374 33.23 -8.54 -0.77
CA VAL A 374 33.46 -9.59 -1.79
C VAL A 374 34.49 -10.62 -1.35
N ALA A 375 35.46 -10.22 -0.50
CA ALA A 375 36.53 -11.10 -0.06
C ALA A 375 36.06 -12.33 0.76
N GLY A 376 34.95 -12.18 1.54
CA GLY A 376 34.41 -13.27 2.38
C GLY A 376 33.62 -14.32 1.64
N THR A 377 33.01 -13.97 0.52
CA THR A 377 32.09 -14.89 -0.23
C THR A 377 32.83 -15.59 -1.38
N ILE A 378 33.81 -14.92 -2.01
CA ILE A 378 34.60 -15.52 -3.10
C ILE A 378 35.62 -16.52 -2.56
N SER A 379 36.20 -16.30 -1.37
CA SER A 379 37.13 -17.28 -0.77
C SER A 379 36.45 -18.60 -0.41
N SER A 380 35.15 -18.61 -0.08
CA SER A 380 34.41 -19.85 0.20
C SER A 380 34.00 -20.61 -1.08
N ILE A 381 33.84 -19.91 -2.20
CA ILE A 381 33.51 -20.54 -3.51
C ILE A 381 34.79 -20.98 -4.22
N ALA A 382 35.88 -20.24 -4.10
CA ALA A 382 37.18 -20.61 -4.68
C ALA A 382 37.80 -21.83 -3.97
N SER A 383 37.57 -22.01 -2.65
CA SER A 383 38.08 -23.17 -1.92
C SER A 383 37.37 -24.50 -2.26
N THR A 384 36.18 -24.44 -2.88
CA THR A 384 35.44 -25.63 -3.34
C THR A 384 35.67 -25.95 -4.82
N ALA A 385 36.26 -25.02 -5.60
CA ALA A 385 36.53 -25.21 -7.03
C ALA A 385 37.93 -25.82 -7.35
N ASP A 386 38.84 -25.83 -6.37
CA ASP A 386 40.23 -26.29 -6.55
C ASP A 386 40.48 -27.75 -6.10
N ALA A 387 39.41 -28.53 -5.92
CA ALA A 387 39.53 -29.99 -5.78
C ALA A 387 39.61 -30.63 -7.18
N THR A 388 40.76 -30.51 -7.82
CA THR A 388 41.09 -31.36 -8.98
C THR A 388 41.09 -32.81 -8.51
N PRO A 389 40.40 -33.74 -9.21
CA PRO A 389 40.50 -35.15 -8.88
C PRO A 389 41.90 -35.66 -9.26
N ASN A 390 42.58 -36.24 -8.30
CA ASN A 390 43.85 -36.95 -8.57
C ASN A 390 43.63 -37.99 -9.70
N PRO A 391 44.61 -38.11 -10.65
CA PRO A 391 44.54 -39.12 -11.67
C PRO A 391 44.70 -40.53 -11.04
N PRO A 392 44.08 -41.58 -11.60
CA PRO A 392 44.15 -42.93 -11.05
C PRO A 392 45.56 -43.47 -11.08
N GLU A 393 46.06 -43.96 -9.96
CA GLU A 393 47.31 -44.72 -9.88
C GLU A 393 47.23 -45.98 -10.79
N ARG A 394 48.18 -46.10 -11.68
CA ARG A 394 48.39 -47.30 -12.51
C ARG A 394 48.86 -48.47 -11.65
N GLY A 395 48.27 -49.57 -11.90
CA GLY A 395 48.40 -50.89 -11.39
C GLY A 395 49.75 -51.30 -10.78
N LYS A 396 49.63 -52.06 -9.72
CA LYS A 396 50.56 -53.08 -9.35
C LYS A 396 49.90 -54.43 -9.64
N GLU A 397 50.48 -55.16 -10.57
CA GLU A 397 50.30 -56.62 -10.80
C GLU A 397 50.62 -57.33 -9.51
N ILE A 398 49.85 -58.36 -9.21
CA ILE A 398 50.08 -59.32 -8.14
C ILE A 398 50.23 -60.69 -8.83
N PRO A 399 51.22 -61.52 -8.44
CA PRO A 399 51.49 -62.80 -9.04
C PRO A 399 50.41 -63.85 -8.84
#